data_c4f2723d4a0bdd6640bd6b023e0cd9f4
#
_entry.id   c4f2723d4a0bdd6640bd6b023e0cd9f4
#
_cell.length_a   1.000
_cell.length_b   1.000
_cell.length_c   1.000
_cell.angle_alpha   90.00
_cell.angle_beta   90.00
_cell.angle_gamma   90.00
#
_symmetry.space_group_name_H-M   'P 1'
#
loop_
_entity.id
_entity.type
_entity.pdbx_description
1 polymer ?
#
loop_
_entity_poly.entity_id
_entity_poly.type
_entity_poly.pdbx_seq_one_letter_code
_entity_poly.pdbx_strand_id
1 'polypeptide(L)'
;TGEQVRYCPALNPQFTEERRGISMAKIDNAYAYYISTYAQKTVSRYDSHKKSELRKVYNKMVKINKDSPLYKIPNLTDAKKYAIDIKENARSIQNVVASLSDQYGSFEDSFKKKVAMSSDDEKVSVTYIGDGSEESKTNNFDIEVQRLATPQINQGRFLKDNTLSMRPGAYSFDLNTSGAAYEFQYNINSDETNLDVLDKLARLVNSSSLGITAEILSDGNGSSALKLTSIQTGLADNETELFSIAPDASTGSTEIMDQLGIDRITSPAQSSAFTLNGTSHSSLTNTFSINQVFELTLNQPTDSEKVNIGFKTDADAIADNIQSLVDAYNSILSTAAVYADTNASAGNKLQTEILSISGSSRSSLQDIGLVTNENGSISIDKEALREAVVPERDQNTFETLSQFRDSIGKEAENISINPMNYVNKIVVAYKNPGHNFATPYITSIYSGMMLDKYV
;
A
#
# COMPACT_ATOMS: atom_id res chain seq x y z
N THR A 1 -28.86 -26.17 -41.78
CA THR A 1 -29.44 -26.09 -40.46
C THR A 1 -29.14 -24.73 -39.89
N GLY A 2 -30.17 -23.87 -39.96
CA GLY A 2 -30.10 -22.45 -39.96
C GLY A 2 -29.92 -21.81 -38.59
N GLU A 3 -29.09 -20.81 -38.59
CA GLU A 3 -29.04 -19.74 -37.58
C GLU A 3 -30.11 -18.68 -37.89
N GLN A 4 -31.02 -18.49 -36.95
CA GLN A 4 -31.97 -17.38 -36.99
C GLN A 4 -31.39 -16.19 -36.22
N VAL A 5 -30.96 -15.20 -36.97
CA VAL A 5 -30.67 -13.84 -36.46
C VAL A 5 -32.02 -13.15 -36.19
N ARG A 6 -32.31 -12.80 -34.93
CA ARG A 6 -33.46 -11.97 -34.57
C ARG A 6 -33.10 -10.49 -34.72
N TYR A 7 -33.70 -9.85 -35.69
CA TYR A 7 -33.74 -8.40 -35.85
C TYR A 7 -34.60 -7.73 -34.74
N CYS A 8 -34.05 -6.75 -34.04
CA CYS A 8 -34.84 -5.78 -33.27
C CYS A 8 -35.43 -4.74 -34.23
N PRO A 9 -36.71 -4.40 -34.11
CA PRO A 9 -37.30 -3.32 -34.91
C PRO A 9 -36.91 -1.95 -34.39
N ALA A 10 -36.52 -1.08 -35.33
CA ALA A 10 -36.23 0.32 -35.11
C ALA A 10 -37.46 1.09 -34.59
N LEU A 11 -37.31 1.81 -33.49
CA LEU A 11 -38.28 2.76 -32.99
C LEU A 11 -38.27 4.03 -33.85
N ASN A 12 -39.40 4.32 -34.45
CA ASN A 12 -39.68 5.50 -35.24
C ASN A 12 -39.86 6.72 -34.34
N PRO A 13 -39.15 7.86 -34.53
CA PRO A 13 -39.36 9.08 -33.74
C PRO A 13 -40.43 9.95 -34.37
N GLN A 14 -41.65 9.86 -33.89
CA GLN A 14 -42.61 10.97 -34.01
C GLN A 14 -42.93 11.50 -32.61
N PHE A 15 -42.19 12.52 -32.19
CA PHE A 15 -42.59 13.37 -31.10
C PHE A 15 -42.85 14.77 -31.61
N THR A 16 -44.12 15.08 -31.65
CA THR A 16 -44.64 16.45 -31.83
C THR A 16 -44.26 17.30 -30.62
N GLU A 17 -43.72 18.49 -30.89
CA GLU A 17 -43.44 19.56 -29.93
C GLU A 17 -44.70 19.99 -29.18
N GLU A 18 -44.85 19.63 -27.90
CA GLU A 18 -45.63 20.42 -26.96
C GLU A 18 -44.68 20.97 -25.88
N ARG A 19 -44.26 22.20 -26.06
CA ARG A 19 -43.60 23.02 -25.03
C ARG A 19 -44.60 23.31 -23.91
N ARG A 20 -44.60 22.48 -22.86
CA ARG A 20 -45.19 22.87 -21.57
C ARG A 20 -44.14 22.73 -20.50
N GLY A 21 -43.96 23.81 -19.75
CA GLY A 21 -42.97 23.94 -18.69
C GLY A 21 -42.94 22.73 -17.76
N ILE A 22 -41.83 22.03 -17.74
CA ILE A 22 -41.58 20.89 -16.85
C ILE A 22 -41.41 21.46 -15.46
N SER A 23 -42.35 21.17 -14.57
CA SER A 23 -42.26 21.54 -13.15
C SER A 23 -41.05 20.82 -12.55
N MET A 24 -40.22 21.53 -11.78
CA MET A 24 -39.06 20.97 -11.06
C MET A 24 -39.37 19.73 -10.22
N ALA A 25 -40.61 19.59 -9.74
CA ALA A 25 -41.08 18.42 -9.01
C ALA A 25 -41.12 17.13 -9.85
N LYS A 26 -41.30 17.23 -11.19
CA LYS A 26 -41.26 16.06 -12.08
C LYS A 26 -39.85 15.57 -12.36
N ILE A 27 -38.87 16.46 -12.39
CA ILE A 27 -37.46 16.11 -12.56
C ILE A 27 -36.96 15.40 -11.30
N ASP A 28 -37.33 15.89 -10.11
CA ASP A 28 -36.99 15.26 -8.82
C ASP A 28 -37.55 13.82 -8.69
N ASN A 29 -38.75 13.58 -9.19
CA ASN A 29 -39.36 12.26 -9.14
C ASN A 29 -38.74 11.31 -10.16
N ALA A 30 -38.40 11.77 -11.37
CA ALA A 30 -37.72 10.97 -12.38
C ALA A 30 -36.29 10.61 -11.93
N TYR A 31 -35.57 11.57 -11.33
CA TYR A 31 -34.23 11.35 -10.78
C TYR A 31 -34.27 10.40 -9.57
N ALA A 32 -35.21 10.57 -8.65
CA ALA A 32 -35.38 9.68 -7.51
C ALA A 32 -35.73 8.24 -7.95
N TYR A 33 -36.57 8.09 -8.99
CA TYR A 33 -36.90 6.79 -9.59
C TYR A 33 -35.67 6.17 -10.25
N TYR A 34 -34.90 6.92 -11.02
CA TYR A 34 -33.69 6.43 -11.68
C TYR A 34 -32.64 5.96 -10.66
N ILE A 35 -32.36 6.77 -9.63
CA ILE A 35 -31.43 6.40 -8.56
C ILE A 35 -31.92 5.19 -7.79
N SER A 36 -33.21 5.08 -7.46
CA SER A 36 -33.73 3.93 -6.73
C SER A 36 -33.71 2.63 -7.53
N THR A 37 -33.80 2.74 -8.86
CA THR A 37 -33.97 1.58 -9.75
C THR A 37 -32.62 1.11 -10.35
N TYR A 38 -31.72 2.01 -10.67
CA TYR A 38 -30.50 1.73 -11.43
C TYR A 38 -29.19 2.02 -10.69
N ALA A 39 -29.20 2.78 -9.60
CA ALA A 39 -28.00 2.97 -8.83
C ALA A 39 -27.64 1.68 -8.10
N GLN A 40 -26.54 1.10 -8.44
CA GLN A 40 -25.95 0.03 -7.63
C GLN A 40 -25.75 0.55 -6.21
N LYS A 41 -26.09 -0.25 -5.20
CA LYS A 41 -25.99 0.09 -3.77
C LYS A 41 -24.53 0.31 -3.28
N THR A 42 -23.57 0.20 -4.16
CA THR A 42 -22.19 0.59 -3.87
C THR A 42 -22.08 2.09 -4.00
N VAL A 43 -22.17 2.78 -2.87
CA VAL A 43 -21.84 4.20 -2.76
C VAL A 43 -20.45 4.40 -3.38
N SER A 44 -20.37 5.18 -4.45
CA SER A 44 -19.09 5.54 -5.04
C SER A 44 -18.25 6.22 -3.96
N ARG A 45 -16.95 5.89 -3.90
CA ARG A 45 -15.99 6.50 -2.98
C ARG A 45 -15.99 8.03 -3.02
N TYR A 46 -16.57 8.61 -4.05
CA TYR A 46 -16.64 10.04 -4.34
C TYR A 46 -18.05 10.65 -4.20
N ASP A 47 -19.08 9.85 -3.98
CA ASP A 47 -20.47 10.33 -3.86
C ASP A 47 -21.08 9.92 -2.52
N SER A 48 -20.52 10.51 -1.47
CA SER A 48 -20.95 10.27 -0.07
C SER A 48 -22.10 11.16 0.40
N HIS A 49 -22.62 12.05 -0.48
CA HIS A 49 -23.61 13.04 -0.04
C HIS A 49 -25.03 12.46 0.01
N LYS A 50 -25.59 12.39 1.21
CA LYS A 50 -27.01 12.08 1.38
C LYS A 50 -27.87 13.21 0.80
N LYS A 51 -28.98 12.87 0.15
CA LYS A 51 -29.95 13.85 -0.39
C LYS A 51 -30.38 14.91 0.65
N SER A 52 -30.46 14.52 1.93
CA SER A 52 -30.78 15.43 3.04
C SER A 52 -29.68 16.48 3.30
N GLU A 53 -28.42 16.12 3.12
CA GLU A 53 -27.27 17.00 3.30
C GLU A 53 -27.19 18.01 2.14
N LEU A 54 -27.34 17.53 0.90
CA LEU A 54 -27.43 18.39 -0.27
C LEU A 54 -28.59 19.40 -0.14
N ARG A 55 -29.72 18.98 0.39
CA ARG A 55 -30.86 19.86 0.63
C ARG A 55 -30.58 20.91 1.72
N LYS A 56 -29.86 20.55 2.78
CA LYS A 56 -29.41 21.49 3.81
C LYS A 56 -28.45 22.54 3.22
N VAL A 57 -27.47 22.09 2.43
CA VAL A 57 -26.52 22.98 1.74
C VAL A 57 -27.26 23.93 0.80
N TYR A 58 -28.19 23.44 -0.03
CA TYR A 58 -29.01 24.25 -0.91
C TYR A 58 -29.83 25.31 -0.13
N ASN A 59 -30.54 24.91 0.91
CA ASN A 59 -31.31 25.84 1.73
C ASN A 59 -30.44 26.90 2.40
N LYS A 60 -29.24 26.53 2.84
CA LYS A 60 -28.27 27.46 3.44
C LYS A 60 -27.75 28.48 2.38
N MET A 61 -27.48 28.02 1.14
CA MET A 61 -27.12 28.92 0.02
C MET A 61 -28.25 29.89 -0.34
N VAL A 62 -29.49 29.40 -0.43
CA VAL A 62 -30.66 30.25 -0.72
C VAL A 62 -30.85 31.31 0.38
N LYS A 63 -30.71 30.95 1.65
CA LYS A 63 -30.79 31.87 2.76
C LYS A 63 -29.69 32.94 2.69
N ILE A 64 -28.44 32.55 2.47
CA ILE A 64 -27.29 33.48 2.35
C ILE A 64 -27.55 34.46 1.20
N ASN A 65 -27.96 33.97 0.03
CA ASN A 65 -28.25 34.82 -1.11
C ASN A 65 -29.39 35.81 -0.85
N LYS A 66 -30.41 35.39 -0.10
CA LYS A 66 -31.54 36.24 0.23
C LYS A 66 -31.18 37.35 1.21
N ASP A 67 -30.32 37.05 2.18
CA ASP A 67 -29.95 37.95 3.26
C ASP A 67 -28.70 38.81 2.93
N SER A 68 -28.03 38.55 1.80
CA SER A 68 -26.82 39.26 1.40
C SER A 68 -27.13 40.66 0.83
N PRO A 69 -26.35 41.69 1.19
CA PRO A 69 -26.42 43.01 0.57
C PRO A 69 -25.95 42.95 -0.90
N LEU A 70 -26.23 43.99 -1.67
CA LEU A 70 -25.66 44.14 -3.01
C LEU A 70 -24.17 44.38 -2.91
N TYR A 71 -23.41 43.60 -3.64
CA TYR A 71 -21.96 43.76 -3.75
C TYR A 71 -21.56 44.22 -5.15
N LYS A 72 -20.64 45.18 -5.23
CA LYS A 72 -19.92 45.50 -6.46
C LYS A 72 -18.58 44.74 -6.44
N ILE A 73 -18.33 43.95 -7.48
CA ILE A 73 -17.09 43.20 -7.66
C ILE A 73 -16.21 43.98 -8.64
N PRO A 74 -15.04 44.51 -8.20
CA PRO A 74 -14.19 45.35 -9.05
C PRO A 74 -13.65 44.60 -10.27
N ASN A 75 -13.16 43.37 -10.07
CA ASN A 75 -12.68 42.49 -11.13
C ASN A 75 -13.46 41.17 -11.10
N LEU A 76 -14.44 41.03 -11.97
CA LEU A 76 -15.32 39.87 -12.00
C LEU A 76 -14.60 38.61 -12.49
N THR A 77 -13.64 38.76 -13.42
CA THR A 77 -12.93 37.60 -13.99
C THR A 77 -12.03 36.95 -12.96
N ASP A 78 -11.21 37.74 -12.26
CA ASP A 78 -10.33 37.22 -11.20
C ASP A 78 -11.13 36.68 -10.01
N ALA A 79 -12.21 37.37 -9.64
CA ALA A 79 -13.10 36.91 -8.57
C ALA A 79 -13.77 35.57 -8.88
N LYS A 80 -14.18 35.34 -10.13
CA LYS A 80 -14.75 34.06 -10.57
C LYS A 80 -13.70 32.96 -10.53
N LYS A 81 -12.52 33.23 -11.11
CA LYS A 81 -11.42 32.26 -11.12
C LYS A 81 -11.08 31.84 -9.68
N TYR A 82 -10.83 32.82 -8.82
CA TYR A 82 -10.50 32.53 -7.41
C TYR A 82 -11.62 31.78 -6.69
N ALA A 83 -12.89 32.16 -6.88
CA ALA A 83 -14.02 31.47 -6.28
C ALA A 83 -14.15 30.00 -6.75
N ILE A 84 -13.78 29.72 -8.00
CA ILE A 84 -13.70 28.36 -8.53
C ILE A 84 -12.54 27.62 -7.86
N ASP A 85 -11.35 28.19 -7.88
CA ASP A 85 -10.13 27.58 -7.34
C ASP A 85 -10.29 27.20 -5.84
N ILE A 86 -10.81 28.14 -5.00
CA ILE A 86 -11.05 27.84 -3.58
C ILE A 86 -12.17 26.83 -3.36
N LYS A 87 -13.16 26.79 -4.23
CA LYS A 87 -14.24 25.79 -4.17
C LYS A 87 -13.73 24.40 -4.54
N GLU A 88 -12.85 24.29 -5.53
CA GLU A 88 -12.21 23.02 -5.90
C GLU A 88 -11.30 22.52 -4.78
N ASN A 89 -10.48 23.39 -4.19
CA ASN A 89 -9.68 23.06 -3.02
C ASN A 89 -10.56 22.63 -1.82
N ALA A 90 -11.64 23.35 -1.55
CA ALA A 90 -12.58 22.98 -0.49
C ALA A 90 -13.24 21.62 -0.76
N ARG A 91 -13.57 21.32 -2.02
CA ARG A 91 -14.08 19.99 -2.41
C ARG A 91 -13.02 18.90 -2.22
N SER A 92 -11.77 19.17 -2.57
CA SER A 92 -10.66 18.25 -2.31
C SER A 92 -10.54 17.94 -0.81
N ILE A 93 -10.57 18.96 0.04
CA ILE A 93 -10.59 18.77 1.51
C ILE A 93 -11.81 17.93 1.95
N GLN A 94 -13.01 18.24 1.46
CA GLN A 94 -14.20 17.48 1.81
C GLN A 94 -14.10 16.01 1.41
N ASN A 95 -13.51 15.71 0.24
CA ASN A 95 -13.29 14.34 -0.21
C ASN A 95 -12.28 13.61 0.70
N VAL A 96 -11.17 14.27 1.06
CA VAL A 96 -10.18 13.71 1.98
C VAL A 96 -10.79 13.49 3.36
N VAL A 97 -11.50 14.49 3.91
CA VAL A 97 -12.19 14.38 5.21
C VAL A 97 -13.23 13.25 5.18
N ALA A 98 -13.97 13.09 4.08
CA ALA A 98 -14.93 12.01 3.93
C ALA A 98 -14.24 10.63 3.88
N SER A 99 -13.10 10.52 3.19
CA SER A 99 -12.33 9.27 3.15
C SER A 99 -11.70 8.91 4.50
N LEU A 100 -11.45 9.90 5.34
CA LEU A 100 -10.91 9.75 6.70
C LEU A 100 -12.00 9.76 7.78
N SER A 101 -13.29 9.76 7.42
CA SER A 101 -14.37 9.78 8.40
C SER A 101 -14.73 8.37 8.87
N ASP A 102 -15.17 8.26 10.11
CA ASP A 102 -15.60 7.01 10.75
C ASP A 102 -16.74 6.29 10.01
N GLN A 103 -17.48 7.04 9.17
CA GLN A 103 -18.56 6.46 8.36
C GLN A 103 -18.06 5.42 7.36
N TYR A 104 -16.78 5.49 6.98
CA TYR A 104 -16.10 4.52 6.09
C TYR A 104 -15.01 3.72 6.81
N GLY A 105 -14.85 3.93 8.12
CA GLY A 105 -13.94 3.17 8.97
C GLY A 105 -12.45 3.44 8.77
N SER A 106 -12.06 4.25 7.76
CA SER A 106 -10.67 4.27 7.30
C SER A 106 -9.69 4.98 8.25
N PHE A 107 -10.11 6.02 8.97
CA PHE A 107 -9.19 6.79 9.83
C PHE A 107 -8.99 6.10 11.18
N GLU A 108 -10.06 5.76 11.87
CA GLU A 108 -10.01 4.99 13.12
C GLU A 108 -9.39 3.59 12.88
N ASP A 109 -9.73 2.94 11.76
CA ASP A 109 -9.15 1.65 11.39
C ASP A 109 -7.64 1.76 11.11
N SER A 110 -7.15 2.90 10.57
CA SER A 110 -5.71 3.12 10.40
C SER A 110 -4.97 3.17 11.74
N PHE A 111 -5.57 3.75 12.79
CA PHE A 111 -4.99 3.74 14.14
C PHE A 111 -5.08 2.37 14.81
N LYS A 112 -6.06 1.55 14.43
CA LYS A 112 -6.20 0.17 14.90
C LYS A 112 -5.36 -0.80 14.10
N LYS A 113 -4.95 -0.42 12.89
CA LYS A 113 -4.12 -1.26 12.03
C LYS A 113 -2.75 -1.43 12.67
N LYS A 114 -2.40 -2.68 12.87
CA LYS A 114 -1.14 -3.08 13.46
C LYS A 114 -0.27 -3.77 12.41
N VAL A 115 1.01 -3.53 12.50
CA VAL A 115 2.03 -4.26 11.74
C VAL A 115 2.83 -5.10 12.70
N ALA A 116 3.30 -6.24 12.22
CA ALA A 116 4.21 -7.07 12.98
C ALA A 116 5.51 -6.30 13.23
N MET A 117 6.07 -6.48 14.42
CA MET A 117 7.31 -5.84 14.85
C MET A 117 8.26 -6.89 15.40
N SER A 118 9.51 -6.82 14.99
CA SER A 118 10.63 -7.46 15.63
C SER A 118 11.45 -6.40 16.39
N SER A 119 11.99 -6.73 17.54
CA SER A 119 12.94 -5.83 18.24
C SER A 119 14.32 -5.80 17.56
N ASP A 120 14.61 -6.77 16.69
CA ASP A 120 15.85 -6.88 15.91
C ASP A 120 15.56 -7.57 14.56
N ASP A 121 15.21 -6.75 13.56
CA ASP A 121 14.87 -7.25 12.21
C ASP A 121 16.09 -7.83 11.45
N GLU A 122 17.31 -7.49 11.87
CA GLU A 122 18.52 -8.06 11.27
C GLU A 122 18.70 -9.52 11.64
N LYS A 123 18.29 -9.90 12.87
CA LYS A 123 18.36 -11.27 13.36
C LYS A 123 17.10 -12.08 13.02
N VAL A 124 15.94 -11.50 13.25
CA VAL A 124 14.64 -12.14 12.99
C VAL A 124 13.70 -11.12 12.37
N SER A 125 13.35 -11.29 11.13
CA SER A 125 12.33 -10.48 10.47
C SER A 125 10.95 -11.14 10.62
N VAL A 126 9.91 -10.31 10.69
CA VAL A 126 8.53 -10.73 10.90
C VAL A 126 7.59 -10.06 9.92
N THR A 127 6.65 -10.82 9.40
CA THR A 127 5.55 -10.32 8.56
C THR A 127 4.21 -10.77 9.15
N TYR A 128 3.22 -9.88 9.14
CA TYR A 128 1.86 -10.22 9.54
C TYR A 128 1.13 -10.90 8.37
N ILE A 129 0.59 -12.10 8.60
CA ILE A 129 -0.14 -12.89 7.59
C ILE A 129 -1.58 -13.22 8.01
N GLY A 130 -2.00 -12.77 9.21
CA GLY A 130 -3.34 -13.00 9.74
C GLY A 130 -4.43 -12.17 9.03
N ASP A 131 -5.67 -12.49 9.32
CA ASP A 131 -6.86 -11.82 8.75
C ASP A 131 -7.35 -10.59 9.57
N GLY A 132 -6.60 -10.16 10.58
CA GLY A 132 -6.95 -9.06 11.48
C GLY A 132 -7.82 -9.49 12.68
N SER A 133 -8.39 -10.68 12.68
CA SER A 133 -9.26 -11.15 13.78
C SER A 133 -8.50 -11.60 15.03
N GLU A 134 -7.24 -11.93 14.90
CA GLU A 134 -6.39 -12.48 15.96
C GLU A 134 -5.47 -11.44 16.62
N GLU A 135 -5.41 -10.20 16.11
CA GLU A 135 -4.52 -9.14 16.62
C GLU A 135 -4.69 -8.85 18.11
N SER A 136 -5.92 -8.96 18.60
CA SER A 136 -6.25 -8.71 20.00
C SER A 136 -5.96 -9.90 20.92
N LYS A 137 -5.70 -11.09 20.37
CA LYS A 137 -5.53 -12.34 21.11
C LYS A 137 -4.08 -12.82 21.16
N THR A 138 -3.24 -12.33 20.24
CA THR A 138 -1.85 -12.76 20.14
C THR A 138 -0.98 -11.85 20.98
N ASN A 139 -0.44 -12.39 22.07
CA ASN A 139 0.52 -11.68 22.91
C ASN A 139 1.89 -11.66 22.25
N ASN A 140 2.69 -10.64 22.61
CA ASN A 140 4.11 -10.61 22.26
C ASN A 140 4.80 -11.87 22.80
N PHE A 141 5.79 -12.34 22.07
CA PHE A 141 6.60 -13.50 22.48
C PHE A 141 8.07 -13.25 22.17
N ASP A 142 8.92 -13.93 22.92
CA ASP A 142 10.37 -13.87 22.74
C ASP A 142 10.83 -15.05 21.90
N ILE A 143 11.70 -14.78 20.93
CA ILE A 143 12.41 -15.79 20.16
C ILE A 143 13.92 -15.68 20.39
N GLU A 144 14.59 -16.80 20.54
CA GLU A 144 16.04 -16.93 20.60
C GLU A 144 16.48 -17.96 19.57
N VAL A 145 17.27 -17.53 18.60
CA VAL A 145 17.74 -18.36 17.49
C VAL A 145 19.10 -18.95 17.83
N GLN A 146 19.18 -20.25 17.98
CA GLN A 146 20.42 -20.98 18.30
C GLN A 146 21.20 -21.29 17.02
N ARG A 147 20.53 -21.71 15.96
CA ARG A 147 21.13 -21.97 14.64
C ARG A 147 20.08 -21.87 13.54
N LEU A 148 20.56 -21.55 12.35
CA LEU A 148 19.77 -21.52 11.13
C LEU A 148 19.67 -22.91 10.49
N ALA A 149 18.60 -23.11 9.72
CA ALA A 149 18.52 -24.25 8.81
C ALA A 149 19.53 -24.08 7.67
N THR A 150 20.24 -25.14 7.33
CA THR A 150 21.22 -25.16 6.25
C THR A 150 20.90 -26.23 5.22
N PRO A 151 21.24 -26.00 3.95
CA PRO A 151 21.10 -27.02 2.91
C PRO A 151 22.19 -28.10 3.04
N GLN A 152 21.97 -29.23 2.37
CA GLN A 152 23.01 -30.22 2.14
C GLN A 152 23.93 -29.76 1.03
N ILE A 153 25.24 -29.92 1.23
CA ILE A 153 26.26 -29.63 0.22
C ILE A 153 27.11 -30.87 0.01
N ASN A 154 27.15 -31.32 -1.24
CA ASN A 154 28.11 -32.29 -1.69
C ASN A 154 29.15 -31.57 -2.58
N GLN A 155 30.40 -31.56 -2.20
CA GLN A 155 31.46 -30.93 -2.96
C GLN A 155 32.44 -31.97 -3.47
N GLY A 156 32.62 -32.02 -4.78
CA GLY A 156 33.55 -32.86 -5.45
C GLY A 156 35.01 -32.48 -5.23
N ARG A 157 35.90 -33.28 -5.79
CA ARG A 157 37.37 -33.03 -5.77
C ARG A 157 37.73 -31.97 -6.80
N PHE A 158 38.74 -31.16 -6.50
CA PHE A 158 39.29 -30.22 -7.43
C PHE A 158 40.12 -30.99 -8.49
N LEU A 159 39.72 -30.88 -9.75
CA LEU A 159 40.36 -31.48 -10.90
C LEU A 159 41.03 -30.38 -11.78
N LYS A 160 42.17 -30.65 -12.36
CA LYS A 160 42.87 -29.68 -13.25
C LYS A 160 42.02 -29.36 -14.48
N ASP A 161 41.76 -28.08 -14.73
CA ASP A 161 40.80 -27.61 -15.73
C ASP A 161 41.14 -28.07 -17.15
N ASN A 162 42.40 -27.94 -17.54
CA ASN A 162 42.88 -28.15 -18.92
C ASN A 162 43.38 -29.59 -19.23
N THR A 163 43.04 -30.57 -18.41
CA THR A 163 43.38 -31.97 -18.61
C THR A 163 42.13 -32.83 -18.52
N LEU A 164 42.13 -34.00 -19.14
CA LEU A 164 41.12 -35.01 -18.93
C LEU A 164 41.68 -36.10 -18.03
N SER A 165 41.18 -36.22 -16.82
CA SER A 165 41.57 -37.26 -15.84
C SER A 165 40.74 -38.52 -16.00
N MET A 166 39.53 -38.39 -16.54
CA MET A 166 38.53 -39.42 -16.68
C MET A 166 38.68 -40.15 -18.01
N ARG A 167 38.35 -41.43 -18.03
CA ARG A 167 38.35 -42.22 -19.29
C ARG A 167 37.17 -41.81 -20.16
N PRO A 168 37.37 -41.63 -21.48
CA PRO A 168 36.26 -41.45 -22.42
C PRO A 168 35.33 -42.66 -22.41
N GLY A 169 34.02 -42.41 -22.42
CA GLY A 169 32.98 -43.45 -22.37
C GLY A 169 31.60 -42.92 -22.06
N ALA A 170 30.63 -43.82 -22.03
CA ALA A 170 29.28 -43.55 -21.58
C ALA A 170 29.15 -43.99 -20.10
N TYR A 171 28.60 -43.10 -19.28
CA TYR A 171 28.49 -43.30 -17.83
C TYR A 171 27.13 -42.90 -17.35
N SER A 172 26.74 -43.42 -16.19
CA SER A 172 25.54 -43.02 -15.48
C SER A 172 25.75 -42.98 -13.98
N PHE A 173 24.96 -42.19 -13.31
CA PHE A 173 24.85 -42.18 -11.85
C PHE A 173 23.40 -41.98 -11.44
N ASP A 174 23.06 -42.53 -10.29
CA ASP A 174 21.77 -42.36 -9.68
C ASP A 174 21.82 -41.22 -8.65
N LEU A 175 20.86 -40.31 -8.76
CA LEU A 175 20.57 -39.30 -7.76
C LEU A 175 19.29 -39.70 -7.04
N ASN A 176 19.42 -40.01 -5.75
CA ASN A 176 18.30 -40.41 -4.92
C ASN A 176 17.86 -39.24 -4.04
N THR A 177 16.58 -39.03 -3.98
CA THR A 177 15.91 -38.08 -3.08
C THR A 177 14.94 -38.86 -2.19
N SER A 178 14.34 -38.23 -1.15
CA SER A 178 13.35 -38.88 -0.29
C SER A 178 12.15 -39.47 -1.04
N GLY A 179 11.86 -39.02 -2.25
CA GLY A 179 10.70 -39.43 -3.02
C GLY A 179 10.97 -40.35 -4.22
N ALA A 180 12.17 -40.36 -4.77
CA ALA A 180 12.48 -41.08 -6.00
C ALA A 180 14.00 -41.18 -6.28
N ALA A 181 14.37 -42.15 -7.13
CA ALA A 181 15.68 -42.29 -7.73
C ALA A 181 15.64 -41.83 -9.18
N TYR A 182 16.63 -41.07 -9.62
CA TYR A 182 16.76 -40.51 -10.95
C TYR A 182 18.10 -40.91 -11.54
N GLU A 183 18.13 -41.57 -12.71
CA GLU A 183 19.34 -41.92 -13.41
C GLU A 183 19.77 -40.80 -14.35
N PHE A 184 21.02 -40.35 -14.23
CA PHE A 184 21.64 -39.37 -15.11
C PHE A 184 22.65 -40.06 -16.02
N GLN A 185 22.42 -40.01 -17.33
CA GLN A 185 23.34 -40.56 -18.33
C GLN A 185 24.14 -39.46 -19.02
N TYR A 186 25.43 -39.64 -19.19
CA TYR A 186 26.30 -38.68 -19.83
C TYR A 186 27.47 -39.36 -20.53
N ASN A 187 28.07 -38.70 -21.53
CA ASN A 187 29.19 -39.18 -22.26
C ASN A 187 30.42 -38.29 -21.99
N ILE A 188 31.58 -38.89 -21.84
CA ILE A 188 32.88 -38.21 -21.78
C ILE A 188 33.60 -38.51 -23.12
N ASN A 189 33.95 -37.44 -23.88
CA ASN A 189 34.64 -37.53 -25.14
C ASN A 189 36.16 -37.34 -24.91
N SER A 190 36.99 -37.89 -25.81
CA SER A 190 38.45 -37.80 -25.68
C SER A 190 39.06 -36.42 -25.90
N ASP A 191 38.28 -35.50 -26.46
CA ASP A 191 38.66 -34.11 -26.75
C ASP A 191 38.18 -33.14 -25.67
N GLU A 192 37.43 -33.61 -24.67
CA GLU A 192 36.96 -32.79 -23.53
C GLU A 192 38.04 -32.64 -22.45
N THR A 193 37.91 -31.58 -21.70
CA THR A 193 38.70 -31.32 -20.48
C THR A 193 37.88 -31.66 -19.25
N ASN A 194 38.50 -31.72 -18.05
CA ASN A 194 37.77 -31.89 -16.80
C ASN A 194 36.76 -30.78 -16.61
N LEU A 195 37.08 -29.52 -16.95
CA LEU A 195 36.17 -28.39 -16.85
C LEU A 195 34.93 -28.57 -17.73
N ASP A 196 35.14 -29.07 -18.99
CA ASP A 196 34.02 -29.35 -19.90
C ASP A 196 33.06 -30.42 -19.33
N VAL A 197 33.60 -31.44 -18.70
CA VAL A 197 32.85 -32.53 -18.07
C VAL A 197 32.07 -31.98 -16.85
N LEU A 198 32.73 -31.20 -15.97
CA LEU A 198 32.09 -30.60 -14.82
C LEU A 198 30.94 -29.65 -15.24
N ASP A 199 31.15 -28.82 -16.29
CA ASP A 199 30.15 -27.92 -16.83
C ASP A 199 28.96 -28.67 -17.45
N LYS A 200 29.25 -29.80 -18.15
CA LYS A 200 28.20 -30.70 -18.66
C LYS A 200 27.33 -31.25 -17.53
N LEU A 201 27.97 -31.78 -16.47
CA LEU A 201 27.28 -32.33 -15.31
C LEU A 201 26.46 -31.25 -14.57
N ALA A 202 27.06 -30.04 -14.38
CA ALA A 202 26.35 -28.93 -13.76
C ALA A 202 25.09 -28.57 -14.55
N ARG A 203 25.18 -28.45 -15.87
CA ARG A 203 24.01 -28.19 -16.73
C ARG A 203 22.99 -29.31 -16.67
N LEU A 204 23.43 -30.57 -16.63
CA LEU A 204 22.56 -31.73 -16.58
C LEU A 204 21.72 -31.72 -15.27
N VAL A 205 22.38 -31.51 -14.14
CA VAL A 205 21.69 -31.44 -12.83
C VAL A 205 20.77 -30.22 -12.76
N ASN A 206 21.21 -29.02 -13.16
CA ASN A 206 20.40 -27.81 -13.12
C ASN A 206 19.16 -27.89 -14.03
N SER A 207 19.30 -28.55 -15.20
CA SER A 207 18.15 -28.71 -16.11
C SER A 207 17.10 -29.71 -15.62
N SER A 208 17.45 -30.57 -14.69
CA SER A 208 16.54 -31.59 -14.15
C SER A 208 15.48 -31.04 -13.21
N SER A 209 15.69 -29.86 -12.61
CA SER A 209 14.78 -29.22 -11.66
C SER A 209 14.41 -30.11 -10.45
N LEU A 210 15.30 -30.96 -9.99
CA LEU A 210 15.07 -31.91 -8.89
C LEU A 210 15.28 -31.29 -7.49
N GLY A 211 15.31 -29.97 -7.37
CA GLY A 211 15.55 -29.31 -6.09
C GLY A 211 17.01 -29.30 -5.65
N ILE A 212 17.95 -29.49 -6.59
CA ILE A 212 19.39 -29.44 -6.40
C ILE A 212 19.97 -28.46 -7.39
N THR A 213 20.88 -27.60 -6.95
CA THR A 213 21.65 -26.69 -7.78
C THR A 213 23.08 -27.19 -7.88
N ALA A 214 23.64 -27.11 -9.07
CA ALA A 214 25.03 -27.48 -9.35
C ALA A 214 25.82 -26.24 -9.79
N GLU A 215 26.95 -25.99 -9.16
CA GLU A 215 27.87 -24.91 -9.51
C GLU A 215 29.33 -25.42 -9.60
N ILE A 216 30.11 -24.77 -10.42
CA ILE A 216 31.55 -25.07 -10.52
C ILE A 216 32.31 -24.11 -9.62
N LEU A 217 33.05 -24.69 -8.67
CA LEU A 217 33.95 -23.94 -7.80
C LEU A 217 35.37 -24.00 -8.39
N SER A 218 36.01 -22.83 -8.54
CA SER A 218 37.44 -22.75 -8.93
C SER A 218 38.29 -22.51 -7.69
N ASP A 219 39.48 -23.16 -7.64
CA ASP A 219 40.49 -22.92 -6.60
C ASP A 219 41.39 -21.70 -6.89
N GLY A 220 41.18 -21.02 -8.05
CA GLY A 220 42.01 -19.91 -8.51
C GLY A 220 43.41 -20.33 -9.05
N ASN A 221 43.74 -21.64 -9.01
CA ASN A 221 45.02 -22.18 -9.48
C ASN A 221 44.88 -23.10 -10.69
N GLY A 222 43.75 -22.99 -11.41
CA GLY A 222 43.47 -23.79 -12.61
C GLY A 222 42.93 -25.18 -12.31
N SER A 223 42.26 -25.35 -11.19
CA SER A 223 41.49 -26.55 -10.85
C SER A 223 40.06 -26.16 -10.43
N SER A 224 39.13 -26.99 -10.80
CA SER A 224 37.69 -26.78 -10.50
C SER A 224 37.06 -28.05 -9.91
N ALA A 225 36.03 -27.85 -9.13
CA ALA A 225 35.22 -28.88 -8.51
C ALA A 225 33.74 -28.64 -8.77
N LEU A 226 32.96 -29.70 -8.87
CA LEU A 226 31.49 -29.61 -8.91
C LEU A 226 30.94 -29.59 -7.49
N LYS A 227 30.14 -28.58 -7.17
CA LYS A 227 29.42 -28.48 -5.91
C LYS A 227 27.93 -28.62 -6.19
N LEU A 228 27.29 -29.50 -5.43
CA LEU A 228 25.86 -29.74 -5.46
C LEU A 228 25.26 -29.26 -4.15
N THR A 229 24.21 -28.45 -4.23
CA THR A 229 23.54 -27.85 -3.06
C THR A 229 22.04 -28.14 -3.15
N SER A 230 21.44 -28.67 -2.10
CA SER A 230 19.99 -28.82 -2.04
C SER A 230 19.30 -27.44 -1.95
N ILE A 231 18.17 -27.27 -2.63
CA ILE A 231 17.33 -26.07 -2.45
C ILE A 231 16.62 -26.13 -1.09
N GLN A 232 16.21 -27.34 -0.71
CA GLN A 232 15.63 -27.57 0.62
C GLN A 232 16.73 -27.52 1.69
N THR A 233 16.33 -27.03 2.86
CA THR A 233 17.14 -27.01 4.09
C THR A 233 16.54 -27.95 5.09
N GLY A 234 17.28 -28.23 6.16
CA GLY A 234 16.80 -29.08 7.25
C GLY A 234 16.69 -30.56 6.92
N LEU A 235 16.51 -31.37 7.93
CA LEU A 235 16.27 -32.81 7.82
C LEU A 235 15.03 -33.16 8.66
N ALA A 236 14.13 -33.95 8.07
CA ALA A 236 13.04 -34.55 8.83
C ALA A 236 13.55 -35.60 9.80
N ASP A 237 12.78 -35.92 10.85
CA ASP A 237 13.21 -36.80 11.96
C ASP A 237 13.72 -38.18 11.52
N ASN A 238 13.33 -38.67 10.34
CA ASN A 238 13.72 -40.00 9.85
C ASN A 238 14.68 -39.94 8.65
N GLU A 239 15.17 -38.75 8.28
CA GLU A 239 16.08 -38.54 7.16
C GLU A 239 17.49 -38.31 7.66
N THR A 240 18.46 -38.92 6.98
CA THR A 240 19.90 -38.71 7.24
C THR A 240 20.54 -37.77 6.23
N GLU A 241 19.91 -37.61 5.05
CA GLU A 241 20.37 -36.82 3.93
C GLU A 241 19.19 -36.40 3.06
N LEU A 242 19.29 -35.27 2.39
CA LEU A 242 18.25 -34.78 1.47
C LEU A 242 18.39 -35.40 0.06
N PHE A 243 19.61 -35.74 -0.31
CA PHE A 243 19.90 -36.47 -1.55
C PHE A 243 21.21 -37.27 -1.39
N SER A 244 21.30 -38.37 -2.11
CA SER A 244 22.53 -39.14 -2.26
C SER A 244 22.82 -39.39 -3.74
N ILE A 245 24.10 -39.58 -4.03
CA ILE A 245 24.57 -39.91 -5.38
C ILE A 245 25.29 -41.25 -5.32
N ALA A 246 24.88 -42.16 -6.20
CA ALA A 246 25.49 -43.47 -6.32
C ALA A 246 25.92 -43.73 -7.78
N PRO A 247 27.09 -44.36 -7.99
CA PRO A 247 27.49 -44.76 -9.33
C PRO A 247 26.62 -45.93 -9.81
N ASP A 248 26.24 -45.93 -11.07
CA ASP A 248 25.69 -47.14 -11.67
C ASP A 248 26.77 -48.20 -11.87
N ALA A 249 26.64 -49.31 -11.17
CA ALA A 249 27.63 -50.42 -11.21
C ALA A 249 27.72 -51.07 -12.58
N SER A 250 26.74 -50.95 -13.45
CA SER A 250 26.71 -51.59 -14.76
C SER A 250 27.55 -50.89 -15.81
N THR A 251 27.85 -49.58 -15.62
CA THR A 251 28.52 -48.72 -16.60
C THR A 251 29.99 -48.43 -16.30
N GLY A 252 30.57 -49.01 -15.26
CA GLY A 252 31.94 -48.65 -14.80
C GLY A 252 32.07 -47.25 -14.20
N SER A 253 30.94 -46.66 -13.81
CA SER A 253 30.83 -45.29 -13.31
C SER A 253 31.47 -45.11 -11.92
N THR A 254 31.79 -46.20 -11.22
CA THR A 254 32.41 -46.16 -9.85
C THR A 254 33.75 -45.42 -9.87
N GLU A 255 34.64 -45.72 -10.86
CA GLU A 255 35.95 -45.07 -10.97
C GLU A 255 35.79 -43.55 -11.26
N ILE A 256 34.81 -43.18 -12.09
CA ILE A 256 34.53 -41.80 -12.42
C ILE A 256 33.95 -41.06 -11.22
N MET A 257 33.03 -41.71 -10.48
CA MET A 257 32.46 -41.14 -9.26
C MET A 257 33.51 -40.88 -8.19
N ASP A 258 34.45 -41.83 -8.00
CA ASP A 258 35.60 -41.67 -7.08
C ASP A 258 36.49 -40.48 -7.50
N GLN A 259 36.65 -40.24 -8.80
CA GLN A 259 37.44 -39.09 -9.30
C GLN A 259 36.66 -37.78 -9.09
N LEU A 260 35.38 -37.73 -9.39
CA LEU A 260 34.55 -36.58 -9.21
C LEU A 260 34.33 -36.27 -7.70
N GLY A 261 34.12 -37.28 -6.89
CA GLY A 261 33.91 -37.18 -5.43
C GLY A 261 32.60 -36.45 -5.01
N ILE A 262 31.61 -36.38 -5.89
CA ILE A 262 30.35 -35.67 -5.67
C ILE A 262 29.36 -36.46 -4.80
N ASP A 263 29.67 -37.72 -4.55
CA ASP A 263 28.94 -38.60 -3.63
C ASP A 263 29.10 -38.24 -2.13
N ARG A 264 30.08 -37.39 -1.82
CA ARG A 264 30.49 -37.09 -0.45
C ARG A 264 29.74 -35.85 0.05
N ILE A 265 29.06 -36.03 1.16
CA ILE A 265 28.44 -34.91 1.90
C ILE A 265 29.56 -34.12 2.58
N THR A 266 29.78 -32.88 2.17
CA THR A 266 30.74 -31.96 2.77
C THR A 266 30.11 -31.16 3.91
N SER A 267 28.84 -30.77 3.75
CA SER A 267 28.03 -30.14 4.79
C SER A 267 26.67 -30.81 4.81
N PRO A 268 26.30 -31.48 5.92
CA PRO A 268 24.98 -32.06 6.04
C PRO A 268 23.92 -30.98 6.18
N ALA A 269 22.71 -31.24 5.71
CA ALA A 269 21.56 -30.39 5.99
C ALA A 269 21.29 -30.38 7.49
N GLN A 270 20.88 -29.25 8.01
CA GLN A 270 20.50 -29.08 9.41
C GLN A 270 19.22 -28.26 9.51
N SER A 271 18.32 -28.68 10.38
CA SER A 271 17.13 -27.91 10.75
C SER A 271 17.49 -26.71 11.61
N SER A 272 16.75 -25.63 11.50
CA SER A 272 16.88 -24.51 12.42
C SER A 272 16.53 -24.94 13.84
N ALA A 273 17.14 -24.31 14.82
CA ALA A 273 16.84 -24.53 16.24
C ALA A 273 16.67 -23.17 16.92
N PHE A 274 15.56 -23.00 17.60
CA PHE A 274 15.20 -21.76 18.28
C PHE A 274 14.33 -22.05 19.50
N THR A 275 14.18 -21.08 20.38
CA THR A 275 13.21 -21.14 21.48
C THR A 275 12.13 -20.09 21.29
N LEU A 276 10.90 -20.43 21.66
CA LEU A 276 9.77 -19.50 21.76
C LEU A 276 9.35 -19.46 23.23
N ASN A 277 9.45 -18.28 23.83
CA ASN A 277 9.19 -18.09 25.26
C ASN A 277 9.93 -19.11 26.15
N GLY A 278 11.16 -19.50 25.75
CA GLY A 278 11.99 -20.48 26.44
C GLY A 278 11.68 -21.96 26.14
N THR A 279 10.70 -22.25 25.29
CA THR A 279 10.41 -23.62 24.83
C THR A 279 11.15 -23.89 23.52
N SER A 280 11.89 -24.99 23.44
CA SER A 280 12.69 -25.36 22.25
C SER A 280 11.82 -25.85 21.12
N HIS A 281 12.12 -25.36 19.93
CA HIS A 281 11.48 -25.71 18.67
C HIS A 281 12.53 -25.91 17.57
N SER A 282 12.14 -26.59 16.50
CA SER A 282 12.94 -26.73 15.28
C SER A 282 12.05 -26.58 14.06
N SER A 283 12.64 -26.10 12.95
CA SER A 283 11.97 -26.04 11.66
C SER A 283 12.93 -26.49 10.56
N LEU A 284 12.38 -27.09 9.52
CA LEU A 284 13.16 -27.50 8.33
C LEU A 284 13.65 -26.29 7.52
N THR A 285 13.01 -25.13 7.70
CA THR A 285 13.31 -23.90 6.96
C THR A 285 13.60 -22.75 7.91
N ASN A 286 14.22 -21.70 7.40
CA ASN A 286 14.42 -20.45 8.14
C ASN A 286 13.19 -19.55 8.12
N THR A 287 12.22 -19.81 7.22
CA THR A 287 10.95 -19.09 7.16
C THR A 287 9.82 -20.04 7.50
N PHE A 288 9.01 -19.66 8.49
CA PHE A 288 7.87 -20.45 8.95
C PHE A 288 6.81 -19.56 9.60
N SER A 289 5.59 -20.08 9.68
CA SER A 289 4.47 -19.34 10.31
C SER A 289 4.23 -19.77 11.74
N ILE A 290 3.86 -18.82 12.59
CA ILE A 290 3.43 -19.04 13.96
C ILE A 290 1.96 -18.65 14.10
N ASN A 291 1.14 -19.59 14.58
CA ASN A 291 -0.29 -19.45 14.83
C ASN A 291 -1.11 -18.93 13.62
N GLN A 292 -0.55 -19.02 12.40
CA GLN A 292 -1.13 -18.44 11.17
C GLN A 292 -1.31 -16.90 11.25
N VAL A 293 -0.59 -16.25 12.14
CA VAL A 293 -0.63 -14.79 12.36
C VAL A 293 0.67 -14.14 11.94
N PHE A 294 1.80 -14.74 12.30
CA PHE A 294 3.12 -14.26 11.98
C PHE A 294 3.85 -15.22 11.04
N GLU A 295 4.47 -14.70 10.01
CA GLU A 295 5.53 -15.36 9.26
C GLU A 295 6.87 -14.80 9.73
N LEU A 296 7.71 -15.68 10.28
CA LEU A 296 9.05 -15.33 10.75
C LEU A 296 10.10 -15.82 9.78
N THR A 297 11.11 -15.01 9.56
CA THR A 297 12.33 -15.40 8.85
C THR A 297 13.53 -15.22 9.77
N LEU A 298 14.22 -16.30 10.04
CA LEU A 298 15.45 -16.34 10.82
C LEU A 298 16.62 -15.95 9.91
N ASN A 299 17.26 -14.82 10.18
CA ASN A 299 18.35 -14.29 9.37
C ASN A 299 19.71 -14.61 9.97
N GLN A 300 19.83 -14.55 11.31
CA GLN A 300 21.09 -14.81 12.05
C GLN A 300 20.80 -15.43 13.40
N PRO A 301 21.75 -16.17 13.98
CA PRO A 301 21.70 -16.57 15.39
C PRO A 301 21.67 -15.36 16.32
N THR A 302 20.99 -15.48 17.47
CA THR A 302 20.80 -14.36 18.39
C THR A 302 21.81 -14.32 19.55
N ASP A 303 22.77 -15.24 19.58
CA ASP A 303 23.84 -15.31 20.61
C ASP A 303 23.34 -15.21 22.06
N SER A 304 22.24 -15.90 22.36
CA SER A 304 21.52 -15.90 23.64
C SER A 304 20.78 -14.58 23.96
N GLU A 305 20.69 -13.63 23.05
CA GLU A 305 19.80 -12.50 23.17
C GLU A 305 18.38 -12.91 22.76
N LYS A 306 17.40 -12.27 23.36
CA LYS A 306 15.99 -12.49 23.02
C LYS A 306 15.50 -11.40 22.09
N VAL A 307 14.93 -11.82 20.99
CA VAL A 307 14.23 -10.92 20.06
C VAL A 307 12.75 -10.96 20.41
N ASN A 308 12.16 -9.82 20.73
CA ASN A 308 10.73 -9.71 21.02
C ASN A 308 9.95 -9.51 19.73
N ILE A 309 8.97 -10.35 19.50
CA ILE A 309 8.06 -10.30 18.35
C ILE A 309 6.67 -9.92 18.86
N GLY A 310 6.05 -8.97 18.17
CA GLY A 310 4.73 -8.50 18.57
C GLY A 310 4.09 -7.61 17.51
N PHE A 311 3.19 -6.76 17.97
CA PHE A 311 2.52 -5.78 17.12
C PHE A 311 2.88 -4.37 17.53
N LYS A 312 3.01 -3.50 16.54
CA LYS A 312 3.03 -2.04 16.71
C LYS A 312 2.00 -1.38 15.82
N THR A 313 1.60 -0.16 16.16
CA THR A 313 0.72 0.65 15.31
C THR A 313 1.43 0.97 13.99
N ASP A 314 0.69 0.91 12.88
CA ASP A 314 1.19 1.22 11.54
C ASP A 314 1.31 2.74 11.35
N ALA A 315 2.42 3.31 11.83
CA ALA A 315 2.68 4.74 11.73
C ALA A 315 2.83 5.23 10.27
N ASP A 316 3.27 4.38 9.37
CA ASP A 316 3.43 4.75 7.96
C ASP A 316 2.06 4.85 7.27
N ALA A 317 1.14 3.91 7.53
CA ALA A 317 -0.23 4.03 7.04
C ALA A 317 -0.97 5.26 7.62
N ILE A 318 -0.72 5.60 8.87
CA ILE A 318 -1.25 6.83 9.50
C ILE A 318 -0.67 8.05 8.79
N ALA A 319 0.65 8.10 8.57
CA ALA A 319 1.32 9.22 7.90
C ALA A 319 0.79 9.43 6.47
N ASP A 320 0.58 8.37 5.70
CA ASP A 320 0.05 8.45 4.34
C ASP A 320 -1.39 8.99 4.30
N ASN A 321 -2.22 8.61 5.26
CA ASN A 321 -3.57 9.15 5.41
C ASN A 321 -3.56 10.64 5.79
N ILE A 322 -2.69 11.03 6.72
CA ILE A 322 -2.53 12.42 7.14
C ILE A 322 -1.93 13.26 6.02
N GLN A 323 -1.00 12.73 5.21
CA GLN A 323 -0.36 13.44 4.10
C GLN A 323 -1.40 14.03 3.15
N SER A 324 -2.42 13.26 2.79
CA SER A 324 -3.49 13.74 1.92
C SER A 324 -4.25 14.94 2.53
N LEU A 325 -4.46 14.93 3.85
CA LEU A 325 -5.12 16.02 4.56
C LEU A 325 -4.23 17.26 4.64
N VAL A 326 -2.94 17.08 4.91
CA VAL A 326 -1.94 18.15 4.95
C VAL A 326 -1.75 18.79 3.57
N ASP A 327 -1.70 18.00 2.51
CA ASP A 327 -1.57 18.49 1.15
C ASP A 327 -2.80 19.32 0.72
N ALA A 328 -4.00 18.85 1.07
CA ALA A 328 -5.23 19.59 0.80
C ALA A 328 -5.30 20.91 1.59
N TYR A 329 -4.86 20.92 2.85
CA TYR A 329 -4.72 22.13 3.67
C TYR A 329 -3.70 23.10 3.06
N ASN A 330 -2.51 22.63 2.70
CA ASN A 330 -1.46 23.45 2.11
C ASN A 330 -1.88 24.03 0.76
N SER A 331 -2.63 23.29 -0.04
CA SER A 331 -3.14 23.74 -1.34
C SER A 331 -4.11 24.92 -1.21
N ILE A 332 -5.08 24.84 -0.29
CA ILE A 332 -6.01 25.95 -0.08
C ILE A 332 -5.32 27.17 0.53
N LEU A 333 -4.37 26.97 1.45
CA LEU A 333 -3.56 28.05 2.03
C LEU A 333 -2.74 28.76 0.95
N SER A 334 -2.08 28.02 0.08
CA SER A 334 -1.32 28.57 -1.07
C SER A 334 -2.21 29.36 -2.01
N THR A 335 -3.38 28.84 -2.37
CA THR A 335 -4.35 29.52 -3.21
C THR A 335 -4.82 30.83 -2.58
N ALA A 336 -5.07 30.82 -1.27
CA ALA A 336 -5.45 32.03 -0.53
C ALA A 336 -4.31 33.06 -0.48
N ALA A 337 -3.07 32.63 -0.27
CA ALA A 337 -1.90 33.51 -0.23
C ALA A 337 -1.65 34.21 -1.58
N VAL A 338 -1.68 33.46 -2.68
CA VAL A 338 -1.51 34.02 -4.04
C VAL A 338 -2.58 35.09 -4.36
N TYR A 339 -3.82 34.86 -3.93
CA TYR A 339 -4.88 35.84 -4.12
C TYR A 339 -4.73 37.07 -3.22
N ALA A 340 -4.23 36.88 -2.00
CA ALA A 340 -3.96 37.96 -1.04
C ALA A 340 -2.89 38.93 -1.57
N ASP A 341 -1.84 38.42 -2.21
CA ASP A 341 -0.76 39.21 -2.78
C ASP A 341 -1.27 40.14 -3.89
N THR A 342 -2.28 39.69 -4.65
CA THR A 342 -2.87 40.48 -5.76
C THR A 342 -4.04 41.36 -5.33
N ASN A 343 -4.72 41.03 -4.21
CA ASN A 343 -5.97 41.65 -3.74
C ASN A 343 -5.99 41.82 -2.22
N ALA A 344 -5.10 42.64 -1.70
CA ALA A 344 -4.80 42.78 -0.26
C ALA A 344 -6.00 42.97 0.68
N SER A 345 -7.14 43.51 0.19
CA SER A 345 -8.31 43.76 1.06
C SER A 345 -9.20 42.55 1.30
N ALA A 346 -9.18 41.55 0.43
CA ALA A 346 -10.11 40.41 0.49
C ALA A 346 -9.40 39.04 0.61
N GLY A 347 -8.17 38.91 0.08
CA GLY A 347 -7.39 37.68 0.13
C GLY A 347 -7.03 37.29 1.56
N ASN A 348 -6.83 38.25 2.42
CA ASN A 348 -6.45 38.02 3.82
C ASN A 348 -7.53 37.29 4.63
N LYS A 349 -8.81 37.36 4.25
CA LYS A 349 -9.88 36.71 5.04
C LYS A 349 -9.74 35.21 5.05
N LEU A 350 -9.67 34.56 3.87
CA LEU A 350 -9.53 33.11 3.78
C LEU A 350 -8.21 32.64 4.40
N GLN A 351 -7.12 33.34 4.07
CA GLN A 351 -5.81 33.03 4.65
C GLN A 351 -5.84 33.10 6.18
N THR A 352 -6.47 34.14 6.76
CA THR A 352 -6.59 34.30 8.22
C THR A 352 -7.44 33.17 8.83
N GLU A 353 -8.55 32.81 8.20
CA GLU A 353 -9.43 31.74 8.71
C GLU A 353 -8.71 30.38 8.66
N ILE A 354 -8.00 30.06 7.57
CA ILE A 354 -7.21 28.81 7.45
C ILE A 354 -6.04 28.81 8.47
N LEU A 355 -5.29 29.92 8.58
CA LEU A 355 -4.19 30.03 9.56
C LEU A 355 -4.69 29.95 11.00
N SER A 356 -5.91 30.39 11.29
CA SER A 356 -6.47 30.27 12.65
C SER A 356 -6.68 28.83 13.06
N ILE A 357 -6.97 27.92 12.13
CA ILE A 357 -7.15 26.48 12.39
C ILE A 357 -5.81 25.88 12.85
N SER A 358 -4.74 26.05 12.06
CA SER A 358 -3.42 25.53 12.44
C SER A 358 -2.85 26.25 13.67
N GLY A 359 -3.12 27.57 13.81
CA GLY A 359 -2.65 28.38 14.93
C GLY A 359 -3.27 27.99 16.27
N SER A 360 -4.57 27.68 16.29
CA SER A 360 -5.27 27.26 17.52
C SER A 360 -4.81 25.90 18.05
N SER A 361 -4.34 25.04 17.16
CA SER A 361 -3.91 23.67 17.49
C SER A 361 -2.38 23.49 17.38
N ARG A 362 -1.62 24.57 17.23
CA ARG A 362 -0.20 24.52 16.88
C ARG A 362 0.64 23.63 17.80
N SER A 363 0.49 23.81 19.11
CA SER A 363 1.24 22.99 20.08
C SER A 363 0.87 21.52 20.00
N SER A 364 -0.44 21.23 19.97
CA SER A 364 -0.95 19.85 19.91
C SER A 364 -0.56 19.16 18.60
N LEU A 365 -0.55 19.92 17.48
CA LEU A 365 -0.10 19.39 16.17
C LEU A 365 1.41 19.12 16.17
N GLN A 366 2.20 20.02 16.78
CA GLN A 366 3.65 19.86 16.87
C GLN A 366 4.02 18.65 17.75
N ASP A 367 3.27 18.41 18.83
CA ASP A 367 3.48 17.28 19.74
C ASP A 367 3.25 15.91 19.07
N ILE A 368 2.53 15.89 17.96
CA ILE A 368 2.25 14.68 17.17
C ILE A 368 3.01 14.63 15.82
N GLY A 369 4.01 15.51 15.63
CA GLY A 369 4.84 15.53 14.43
C GLY A 369 4.26 16.32 13.24
N LEU A 370 3.20 17.13 13.44
CA LEU A 370 2.69 18.05 12.42
C LEU A 370 3.24 19.46 12.65
N VAL A 371 4.34 19.77 11.99
CA VAL A 371 5.09 21.02 12.19
C VAL A 371 4.49 22.13 11.33
N THR A 372 4.06 23.23 11.99
CA THR A 372 3.60 24.43 11.31
C THR A 372 4.78 25.33 10.96
N ASN A 373 5.01 25.57 9.69
CA ASN A 373 6.07 26.43 9.15
C ASN A 373 5.74 27.93 9.36
N GLU A 374 6.71 28.83 9.06
CA GLU A 374 6.54 30.30 9.19
C GLU A 374 5.43 30.86 8.29
N ASN A 375 5.24 30.29 7.10
CA ASN A 375 4.16 30.66 6.18
C ASN A 375 2.80 30.03 6.54
N GLY A 376 2.72 29.28 7.62
CA GLY A 376 1.52 28.58 8.10
C GLY A 376 1.24 27.24 7.41
N SER A 377 2.05 26.82 6.44
CA SER A 377 1.95 25.47 5.89
C SER A 377 2.33 24.42 6.93
N ILE A 378 1.83 23.21 6.77
CA ILE A 378 2.11 22.09 7.66
C ILE A 378 2.99 21.10 6.94
N SER A 379 3.98 20.56 7.63
CA SER A 379 4.83 19.44 7.22
C SER A 379 4.75 18.31 8.23
N ILE A 380 4.97 17.06 7.79
CA ILE A 380 4.93 15.88 8.63
C ILE A 380 6.35 15.48 8.98
N ASP A 381 6.66 15.46 10.29
CA ASP A 381 7.82 14.79 10.84
C ASP A 381 7.44 13.33 11.14
N LYS A 382 7.89 12.43 10.27
CA LYS A 382 7.54 11.01 10.38
C LYS A 382 8.11 10.34 11.63
N GLU A 383 9.26 10.81 12.13
CA GLU A 383 9.88 10.24 13.34
C GLU A 383 9.11 10.66 14.58
N ALA A 384 8.79 11.94 14.71
CA ALA A 384 7.95 12.44 15.79
C ALA A 384 6.54 11.80 15.77
N LEU A 385 5.97 11.58 14.56
CA LEU A 385 4.69 10.89 14.44
C LEU A 385 4.77 9.43 14.89
N ARG A 386 5.85 8.71 14.57
CA ARG A 386 6.06 7.33 15.06
C ARG A 386 6.10 7.26 16.58
N GLU A 387 6.72 8.25 17.23
CA GLU A 387 6.72 8.36 18.70
C GLU A 387 5.36 8.75 19.28
N ALA A 388 4.54 9.48 18.52
CA ALA A 388 3.22 9.90 18.95
C ALA A 388 2.15 8.80 18.85
N VAL A 389 2.33 7.78 18.00
CA VAL A 389 1.36 6.69 17.80
C VAL A 389 1.70 5.43 18.59
N VAL A 390 2.62 5.49 19.55
CA VAL A 390 2.83 4.39 20.50
C VAL A 390 1.58 4.17 21.37
N PRO A 391 1.32 2.95 21.86
CA PRO A 391 0.08 2.61 22.58
C PRO A 391 -0.27 3.50 23.77
N GLU A 392 0.73 4.14 24.40
CA GLU A 392 0.51 5.05 25.55
C GLU A 392 0.02 6.44 25.12
N ARG A 393 0.19 6.84 23.86
CA ARG A 393 -0.10 8.18 23.33
C ARG A 393 -1.09 8.19 22.17
N ASP A 394 -1.41 7.04 21.59
CA ASP A 394 -2.20 6.87 20.37
C ASP A 394 -3.59 7.53 20.47
N GLN A 395 -4.28 7.41 21.61
CA GLN A 395 -5.59 8.02 21.80
C GLN A 395 -5.52 9.56 21.73
N ASN A 396 -4.54 10.18 22.36
CA ASN A 396 -4.36 11.64 22.33
C ASN A 396 -4.00 12.11 20.92
N THR A 397 -3.18 11.36 20.21
CA THR A 397 -2.82 11.60 18.81
C THR A 397 -4.03 11.52 17.91
N PHE A 398 -4.85 10.48 18.06
CA PHE A 398 -6.09 10.30 17.31
C PHE A 398 -7.09 11.46 17.57
N GLU A 399 -7.29 11.86 18.82
CA GLU A 399 -8.16 12.98 19.18
C GLU A 399 -7.69 14.29 18.55
N THR A 400 -6.40 14.58 18.60
CA THR A 400 -5.80 15.80 18.01
C THR A 400 -5.98 15.82 16.49
N LEU A 401 -5.71 14.70 15.82
CA LEU A 401 -5.89 14.58 14.37
C LEU A 401 -7.37 14.66 13.97
N SER A 402 -8.27 14.07 14.73
CA SER A 402 -9.70 14.14 14.49
C SER A 402 -10.23 15.57 14.63
N GLN A 403 -9.80 16.30 15.66
CA GLN A 403 -10.17 17.71 15.85
C GLN A 403 -9.64 18.60 14.71
N PHE A 404 -8.42 18.35 14.24
CA PHE A 404 -7.84 19.07 13.12
C PHE A 404 -8.60 18.77 11.82
N ARG A 405 -8.86 17.50 11.51
CA ARG A 405 -9.69 17.05 10.37
C ARG A 405 -11.06 17.72 10.36
N ASP A 406 -11.75 17.70 11.49
CA ASP A 406 -13.11 18.23 11.62
C ASP A 406 -13.13 19.76 11.48
N SER A 407 -12.10 20.45 12.00
CA SER A 407 -11.95 21.90 11.87
C SER A 407 -11.75 22.32 10.41
N ILE A 408 -10.86 21.62 9.69
CA ILE A 408 -10.63 21.85 8.26
C ILE A 408 -11.88 21.50 7.44
N GLY A 409 -12.53 20.37 7.76
CA GLY A 409 -13.73 19.93 7.07
C GLY A 409 -14.88 20.94 7.19
N LYS A 410 -15.08 21.50 8.38
CA LYS A 410 -16.06 22.55 8.63
C LYS A 410 -15.77 23.82 7.84
N GLU A 411 -14.50 24.23 7.77
CA GLU A 411 -14.12 25.41 7.00
C GLU A 411 -14.28 25.15 5.49
N ALA A 412 -13.90 23.98 5.01
CA ALA A 412 -14.14 23.58 3.62
C ALA A 412 -15.64 23.58 3.27
N GLU A 413 -16.53 23.17 4.20
CA GLU A 413 -17.96 23.29 4.00
C GLU A 413 -18.39 24.75 3.85
N ASN A 414 -17.90 25.65 4.71
CA ASN A 414 -18.20 27.08 4.65
C ASN A 414 -17.77 27.70 3.32
N ILE A 415 -16.54 27.38 2.86
CA ILE A 415 -16.01 27.86 1.59
C ILE A 415 -16.83 27.31 0.42
N SER A 416 -17.15 26.03 0.43
CA SER A 416 -17.95 25.38 -0.63
C SER A 416 -19.35 25.97 -0.75
N ILE A 417 -19.97 26.37 0.39
CA ILE A 417 -21.31 26.97 0.44
C ILE A 417 -21.28 28.40 -0.10
N ASN A 418 -20.26 29.20 0.27
CA ASN A 418 -20.22 30.61 -0.10
C ASN A 418 -18.80 31.09 -0.44
N PRO A 419 -18.20 30.61 -1.55
CA PRO A 419 -16.85 31.01 -1.96
C PRO A 419 -16.75 32.51 -2.24
N MET A 420 -17.87 33.18 -2.58
CA MET A 420 -17.91 34.62 -2.82
C MET A 420 -17.74 35.46 -1.54
N ASN A 421 -17.75 34.87 -0.35
CA ASN A 421 -17.38 35.58 0.88
C ASN A 421 -15.89 35.95 0.93
N TYR A 422 -15.07 35.28 0.15
CA TYR A 422 -13.61 35.38 0.15
C TYR A 422 -13.06 36.19 -1.04
N VAL A 423 -13.93 36.66 -1.95
CA VAL A 423 -13.51 37.51 -3.06
C VAL A 423 -13.56 38.99 -2.68
N ASN A 424 -12.76 39.80 -3.41
CA ASN A 424 -12.78 41.25 -3.24
C ASN A 424 -14.10 41.82 -3.75
N LYS A 425 -14.88 42.41 -2.84
CA LYS A 425 -16.19 43.00 -3.12
C LYS A 425 -16.45 44.21 -2.23
N ILE A 426 -17.09 45.21 -2.82
CA ILE A 426 -17.50 46.44 -2.16
C ILE A 426 -18.99 46.35 -1.86
N VAL A 427 -19.38 46.54 -0.59
CA VAL A 427 -20.78 46.57 -0.20
C VAL A 427 -21.42 47.85 -0.69
N VAL A 428 -22.47 47.72 -1.49
CA VAL A 428 -23.33 48.83 -1.93
C VAL A 428 -24.57 48.82 -1.05
N ALA A 429 -24.71 49.83 -0.18
CA ALA A 429 -25.86 49.91 0.72
C ALA A 429 -27.16 50.10 -0.06
N TYR A 430 -28.16 49.27 0.20
CA TYR A 430 -29.53 49.45 -0.32
C TYR A 430 -30.31 50.44 0.52
N LYS A 431 -31.03 51.35 -0.17
CA LYS A 431 -32.01 52.21 0.54
C LYS A 431 -33.25 51.50 1.00
N ASN A 432 -33.64 50.37 0.35
CA ASN A 432 -34.79 49.55 0.70
C ASN A 432 -34.56 48.06 0.37
N PRO A 433 -33.94 47.28 1.25
CA PRO A 433 -33.63 45.86 0.98
C PRO A 433 -34.86 44.96 0.76
N GLY A 434 -36.07 45.39 1.16
CA GLY A 434 -37.31 44.61 1.04
C GLY A 434 -37.99 44.63 -0.34
N HIS A 435 -37.57 45.44 -1.29
CA HIS A 435 -38.22 45.60 -2.59
C HIS A 435 -37.42 45.11 -3.79
N ASN A 436 -36.43 44.29 -3.58
CA ASN A 436 -35.62 43.75 -4.68
C ASN A 436 -36.24 42.48 -5.25
N PHE A 437 -36.98 42.58 -6.34
CA PHE A 437 -37.54 41.43 -7.07
C PHE A 437 -36.58 40.70 -7.99
N ALA A 438 -35.27 40.98 -7.91
CA ALA A 438 -34.30 40.18 -8.64
C ALA A 438 -34.32 38.74 -8.12
N THR A 439 -34.80 37.84 -8.97
CA THR A 439 -34.77 36.39 -8.62
C THR A 439 -33.35 35.97 -8.31
N PRO A 440 -33.10 35.20 -7.28
CA PRO A 440 -31.76 34.77 -6.86
C PRO A 440 -30.95 34.09 -7.98
N TYR A 441 -31.62 33.67 -9.05
CA TYR A 441 -31.01 32.96 -10.18
C TYR A 441 -30.46 33.87 -11.30
N ILE A 442 -30.91 35.11 -11.41
CA ILE A 442 -30.51 36.02 -12.54
C ILE A 442 -29.19 36.72 -12.23
N THR A 443 -28.85 36.93 -10.97
CA THR A 443 -27.66 37.71 -10.56
C THR A 443 -26.66 36.90 -9.73
N SER A 444 -26.95 35.64 -9.47
CA SER A 444 -26.10 34.80 -8.60
C SER A 444 -24.99 34.14 -9.44
N ILE A 445 -23.75 34.52 -9.17
CA ILE A 445 -22.57 33.79 -9.62
C ILE A 445 -22.62 32.30 -9.20
N TYR A 446 -23.44 31.98 -8.18
CA TYR A 446 -23.64 30.62 -7.67
C TYR A 446 -24.49 29.71 -8.57
N SER A 447 -25.29 30.26 -9.51
CA SER A 447 -26.14 29.43 -10.35
C SER A 447 -25.35 28.48 -11.26
N GLY A 448 -24.20 28.93 -11.77
CA GLY A 448 -23.27 28.05 -12.51
C GLY A 448 -22.50 27.05 -11.66
N MET A 449 -22.22 27.38 -10.39
CA MET A 449 -21.49 26.52 -9.48
C MET A 449 -22.35 25.39 -8.90
N MET A 450 -23.66 25.53 -8.90
CA MET A 450 -24.57 24.45 -8.43
C MET A 450 -24.75 23.36 -9.48
N LEU A 451 -24.64 23.69 -10.78
CA LEU A 451 -24.74 22.69 -11.85
C LEU A 451 -23.57 21.70 -11.84
N ASP A 452 -22.37 22.14 -11.46
CA ASP A 452 -21.19 21.30 -11.36
C ASP A 452 -21.27 20.20 -10.26
N LYS A 453 -22.23 20.29 -9.36
CA LYS A 453 -22.45 19.23 -8.34
C LYS A 453 -23.39 18.11 -8.79
N TYR A 454 -24.02 18.24 -9.96
CA TYR A 454 -25.03 17.33 -10.47
C TYR A 454 -24.69 16.68 -11.81
N VAL A 455 -23.50 16.93 -12.37
CA VAL A 455 -23.01 16.30 -13.61
C VAL A 455 -21.89 15.31 -13.32
#